data_1d1e326435d48c9e47089d1046635d72
#
_entry.id   1d1e326435d48c9e47089d1046635d72
#
_cell.length_a   1.000
_cell.length_b   1.000
_cell.length_c   1.000
_cell.angle_alpha   90.00
_cell.angle_beta   90.00
_cell.angle_gamma   90.00
#
_symmetry.space_group_name_H-M   'P 1'
#
loop_
_entity.id
_entity.type
_entity.pdbx_description
1 polymer ?
#
loop_
_entity_poly.entity_id
_entity_poly.type
_entity_poly.pdbx_seq_one_letter_code
_entity_poly.pdbx_strand_id
1 'polypeptide(L)' 'MINALRKKYEAEVAAAKANIDVYINNPVGIGEHPDLVGAMDLEMTKLADASDKLATL' A
#
# COMPACT_ATOMS: atom_id res chain seq x y z
N MET A 1 -14.98 -11.08 -14.55
CA MET A 1 -14.84 -9.67 -14.15
C MET A 1 -14.53 -9.53 -12.66
N ILE A 2 -15.32 -10.12 -11.79
CA ILE A 2 -15.09 -10.03 -10.33
C ILE A 2 -13.76 -10.62 -9.91
N ASN A 3 -13.34 -11.74 -10.49
CA ASN A 3 -12.02 -12.32 -10.20
C ASN A 3 -10.88 -11.40 -10.61
N ALA A 4 -11.04 -10.68 -11.70
CA ALA A 4 -10.03 -9.72 -12.15
C ALA A 4 -9.91 -8.56 -11.18
N LEU A 5 -11.03 -8.04 -10.69
CA LEU A 5 -11.04 -6.99 -9.67
C LEU A 5 -10.42 -7.47 -8.36
N ARG A 6 -10.75 -8.69 -7.94
CA ARG A 6 -10.18 -9.27 -6.72
C ARG A 6 -8.65 -9.33 -6.81
N LYS A 7 -8.14 -9.83 -7.93
CA LYS A 7 -6.69 -9.92 -8.12
C LYS A 7 -6.04 -8.54 -8.15
N LYS A 8 -6.70 -7.57 -8.76
CA LYS A 8 -6.22 -6.19 -8.77
C LYS A 8 -6.09 -5.64 -7.36
N TYR A 9 -7.12 -5.80 -6.54
CA TYR A 9 -7.11 -5.29 -5.17
C TYR A 9 -6.14 -6.05 -4.29
N GLU A 10 -6.03 -7.37 -4.47
CA GLU A 10 -5.02 -8.17 -3.76
C GLU A 10 -3.61 -7.70 -4.07
N ALA A 11 -3.34 -7.38 -5.32
CA ALA A 11 -2.04 -6.85 -5.74
C ALA A 11 -1.78 -5.47 -5.12
N GLU A 12 -2.79 -4.61 -5.08
CA GLU A 12 -2.67 -3.28 -4.47
C GLU A 12 -2.40 -3.38 -2.97
N VAL A 13 -3.07 -4.30 -2.29
CA VAL A 13 -2.82 -4.57 -0.87
C VAL A 13 -1.38 -5.02 -0.66
N ALA A 14 -0.93 -5.98 -1.47
CA ALA A 14 0.42 -6.52 -1.35
C ALA A 14 1.48 -5.44 -1.60
N ALA A 15 1.28 -4.61 -2.61
CA ALA A 15 2.20 -3.53 -2.95
C ALA A 15 2.27 -2.49 -1.82
N ALA A 16 1.12 -2.09 -1.29
CA ALA A 16 1.08 -1.11 -0.21
C ALA A 16 1.76 -1.65 1.05
N LYS A 17 1.51 -2.92 1.40
CA LYS A 17 2.16 -3.57 2.55
C LYS A 17 3.67 -3.63 2.39
N ALA A 18 4.15 -3.96 1.19
CA ALA A 18 5.57 -4.02 0.91
C ALA A 18 6.22 -2.64 1.08
N ASN A 19 5.57 -1.59 0.57
CA ASN A 19 6.06 -0.23 0.70
C ASN A 19 6.08 0.23 2.16
N ILE A 20 5.01 -0.06 2.91
CA ILE A 20 4.95 0.27 4.33
C ILE A 20 6.07 -0.44 5.10
N ASP A 21 6.34 -1.70 4.77
CA ASP A 21 7.41 -2.46 5.40
C ASP A 21 8.77 -1.80 5.18
N VAL A 22 9.03 -1.31 3.97
CA VAL A 22 10.27 -0.58 3.67
C VAL A 22 10.35 0.70 4.49
N TYR A 23 9.26 1.47 4.60
CA TYR A 23 9.24 2.69 5.40
C TYR A 23 9.50 2.41 6.87
N ILE A 24 9.00 1.31 7.40
CA ILE A 24 9.19 0.94 8.80
C ILE A 24 10.59 0.40 9.07
N ASN A 25 11.05 -0.53 8.23
CA ASN A 25 12.24 -1.32 8.52
C ASN A 25 13.50 -0.82 7.85
N ASN A 26 13.38 -0.03 6.79
CA ASN A 26 14.53 0.46 6.05
C ASN A 26 14.28 1.84 5.44
N PRO A 27 14.00 2.85 6.27
CA PRO A 27 13.69 4.20 5.78
C PRO A 27 14.85 4.83 5.00
N VAL A 28 16.07 4.46 5.30
CA VAL A 28 17.27 4.98 4.61
C VAL A 28 17.28 4.56 3.15
N GLY A 29 16.69 3.41 2.83
CA GLY A 29 16.61 2.90 1.46
C GLY A 29 15.67 3.67 0.55
N ILE A 30 14.89 4.60 1.09
CA ILE A 30 13.92 5.39 0.33
C ILE A 30 14.57 6.60 -0.34
N GLY A 31 15.83 6.86 0.01
CA GLY A 31 16.58 7.97 -0.56
C GLY A 31 16.21 9.30 0.07
N GLU A 32 16.10 10.33 -0.77
CA GLU A 32 15.93 11.71 -0.32
C GLU A 32 14.47 12.11 -0.10
N HIS A 33 13.61 11.18 0.30
CA HIS A 33 12.21 11.52 0.52
C HIS A 33 12.10 12.40 1.78
N PRO A 34 11.76 13.70 1.64
CA PRO A 34 11.81 14.62 2.77
C PRO A 34 10.70 14.41 3.79
N ASP A 35 9.59 13.79 3.38
CA ASP A 35 8.42 13.57 4.23
C ASP A 35 8.07 12.09 4.28
N LEU A 36 8.75 11.37 5.15
CA LEU A 36 8.52 9.93 5.31
C LEU A 36 7.15 9.63 5.92
N VAL A 37 6.68 10.47 6.84
CA VAL A 37 5.37 10.28 7.48
C VAL A 37 4.26 10.46 6.45
N GLY A 38 4.32 11.51 5.65
CA GLY A 38 3.33 11.74 4.59
C GLY A 38 3.35 10.65 3.53
N ALA A 39 4.54 10.19 3.15
CA ALA A 39 4.67 9.10 2.18
C ALA A 39 4.07 7.80 2.72
N MET A 40 4.31 7.48 3.99
CA MET A 40 3.74 6.30 4.63
C MET A 40 2.22 6.41 4.73
N ASP A 41 1.71 7.60 5.04
CA ASP A 41 0.27 7.85 5.11
C ASP A 41 -0.42 7.62 3.76
N LEU A 42 0.22 8.02 2.66
CA LEU A 42 -0.28 7.71 1.31
C LEU A 42 -0.39 6.20 1.09
N GLU A 43 0.60 5.44 1.51
CA GLU A 43 0.55 3.98 1.38
C GLU A 43 -0.55 3.38 2.25
N MET A 44 -0.77 3.93 3.45
CA MET A 44 -1.88 3.52 4.32
C MET A 44 -3.22 3.77 3.66
N THR A 45 -3.39 4.90 2.98
CA THR A 45 -4.61 5.20 2.23
C THR A 45 -4.85 4.17 1.14
N LYS A 46 -3.82 3.83 0.38
CA LYS A 46 -3.92 2.81 -0.68
C LYS A 46 -4.30 1.45 -0.10
N LEU A 47 -3.69 1.08 1.02
CA LEU A 47 -3.97 -0.19 1.69
C LEU A 47 -5.41 -0.24 2.18
N ALA A 48 -5.86 0.82 2.84
CA ALA A 48 -7.22 0.90 3.38
C ALA A 48 -8.27 0.84 2.26
N ASP A 49 -8.05 1.58 1.17
CA ASP A 49 -8.95 1.58 0.02
C ASP A 49 -9.05 0.19 -0.61
N ALA A 50 -7.92 -0.44 -0.88
CA ALA A 50 -7.90 -1.75 -1.53
C ALA A 50 -8.51 -2.82 -0.62
N SER A 51 -8.22 -2.77 0.68
CA SER A 51 -8.79 -3.69 1.66
C SER A 51 -10.30 -3.54 1.76
N ASP A 52 -10.80 -2.31 1.75
CA ASP A 52 -12.23 -2.03 1.79
C ASP A 52 -12.92 -2.55 0.53
N LYS A 53 -12.32 -2.31 -0.64
CA LYS A 53 -12.84 -2.82 -1.91
C LYS A 53 -12.89 -4.34 -1.94
N LEU A 54 -11.87 -5.00 -1.42
CA LEU A 54 -11.87 -6.47 -1.29
C LEU A 54 -13.01 -6.94 -0.41
N ALA A 55 -13.22 -6.29 0.72
CA ALA A 55 -14.30 -6.64 1.64
C ALA A 55 -15.68 -6.41 1.01
N THR A 56 -15.78 -5.44 0.10
CA THR A 56 -17.02 -5.10 -0.58
C THR A 56 -17.38 -6.11 -1.67
N LEU A 57 -16.39 -6.75 -2.26
CA LEU A 57 -16.66 -7.81 -3.23
C LEU A 57 -17.34 -8.98 -2.55
#